data_29d5039af721f829b994d77502668d41
#
_entry.id   29d5039af721f829b994d77502668d41
#
_cell.length_a   1.000
_cell.length_b   1.000
_cell.length_c   1.000
_cell.angle_alpha   90.00
_cell.angle_beta   90.00
_cell.angle_gamma   90.00
#
_symmetry.space_group_name_H-M   'P 1'
#
loop_
_entity.id
_entity.type
_entity.pdbx_description
1 polymer ?
#
loop_
_entity_poly.entity_id
_entity_poly.type
_entity_poly.pdbx_seq_one_letter_code
_entity_poly.pdbx_strand_id
1 'polypeptide(L)'
;KRRTCWSVVWGGIAGGMPILAGRALGMGQVDLIGILLALAILFWIPTHILTFSMRYQQDYDKARIPTFPSTYGEKVTRRIVALASLVAAGLIGTAAVMVGVKQGALQVLGILSGGLLVMAVLMLFKPNSRLNFHLFKYASVYMLASMVLLAF
;
A
#
# COMPACT_ATOMS: atom_id res chain seq x y z
N LYS A 1 16.96 -9.53 0.76
CA LYS A 1 15.91 -10.31 1.42
C LYS A 1 16.43 -11.22 2.55
N ARG A 2 17.55 -11.93 2.38
CA ARG A 2 18.06 -12.92 3.37
C ARG A 2 18.75 -12.30 4.59
N ARG A 3 19.09 -11.01 4.56
CA ARG A 3 19.87 -10.37 5.64
C ARG A 3 19.02 -9.50 6.58
N THR A 4 17.87 -9.01 6.11
CA THR A 4 17.05 -8.09 6.92
C THR A 4 15.59 -8.10 6.46
N CYS A 5 14.66 -7.97 7.42
CA CYS A 5 13.24 -7.77 7.15
C CYS A 5 12.92 -6.39 6.52
N TRP A 6 13.83 -5.40 6.66
CA TRP A 6 13.70 -4.06 6.07
C TRP A 6 13.82 -4.03 4.54
N SER A 7 14.13 -5.17 3.91
CA SER A 7 14.16 -5.28 2.44
C SER A 7 12.85 -4.85 1.77
N VAL A 8 11.72 -4.88 2.49
CA VAL A 8 10.41 -4.39 2.03
C VAL A 8 10.43 -2.88 1.80
N VAL A 9 11.05 -2.12 2.72
CA VAL A 9 11.14 -0.65 2.62
C VAL A 9 12.03 -0.25 1.44
N TRP A 10 13.20 -0.86 1.33
CA TRP A 10 14.11 -0.60 0.21
C TRP A 10 13.50 -0.97 -1.15
N GLY A 11 12.76 -2.10 -1.21
CA GLY A 11 12.01 -2.49 -2.40
C GLY A 11 10.85 -1.53 -2.70
N GLY A 12 10.26 -0.93 -1.68
CA GLY A 12 9.20 0.07 -1.80
C GLY A 12 9.63 1.33 -2.53
N ILE A 13 10.82 1.83 -2.24
CA ILE A 13 11.38 3.00 -2.93
C ILE A 13 11.47 2.74 -4.44
N ALA A 14 11.99 1.57 -4.83
CA ALA A 14 12.06 1.19 -6.24
C ALA A 14 10.66 1.07 -6.90
N GLY A 15 9.62 0.67 -6.15
CA GLY A 15 8.25 0.55 -6.64
C GLY A 15 7.58 1.89 -6.99
N GLY A 16 7.94 2.98 -6.31
CA GLY A 16 7.41 4.32 -6.61
C GLY A 16 8.06 5.01 -7.82
N MET A 17 9.29 4.61 -8.18
CA MET A 17 10.06 5.28 -9.24
C MET A 17 9.39 5.23 -10.62
N PRO A 18 8.78 4.11 -11.08
CA PRO A 18 8.12 4.08 -12.39
C PRO A 18 7.00 5.11 -12.54
N ILE A 19 6.20 5.34 -11.50
CA ILE A 19 5.13 6.35 -11.54
C ILE A 19 5.71 7.76 -11.60
N LEU A 20 6.72 8.04 -10.77
CA LEU A 20 7.40 9.33 -10.80
C LEU A 20 8.03 9.61 -12.17
N ALA A 21 8.70 8.61 -12.74
CA ALA A 21 9.32 8.71 -14.07
C ALA A 21 8.27 8.88 -15.17
N GLY A 22 7.19 8.08 -15.16
CA GLY A 22 6.10 8.20 -16.15
C GLY A 22 5.45 9.58 -16.13
N ARG A 23 5.18 10.12 -14.93
CA ARG A 23 4.62 11.45 -14.80
C ARG A 23 5.62 12.56 -15.22
N ALA A 24 6.90 12.43 -14.85
CA ALA A 24 7.93 13.37 -15.26
C ALA A 24 8.11 13.41 -16.78
N LEU A 25 7.99 12.27 -17.46
CA LEU A 25 8.00 12.20 -18.93
C LEU A 25 6.79 12.91 -19.55
N GLY A 26 5.59 12.74 -18.97
CA GLY A 26 4.38 13.39 -19.47
C GLY A 26 4.34 14.90 -19.22
N MET A 27 4.87 15.36 -18.09
CA MET A 27 4.84 16.77 -17.68
C MET A 27 6.11 17.55 -18.04
N GLY A 28 7.16 16.87 -18.49
CA GLY A 28 8.48 17.48 -18.75
C GLY A 28 9.28 17.83 -17.50
N GLN A 29 8.73 17.59 -16.30
CA GLN A 29 9.37 17.89 -15.02
C GLN A 29 8.85 17.00 -13.90
N VAL A 30 9.62 16.90 -12.81
CA VAL A 30 9.16 16.27 -11.56
C VAL A 30 8.25 17.26 -10.83
N ASP A 31 7.00 16.89 -10.60
CA ASP A 31 6.01 17.71 -9.91
C ASP A 31 5.56 17.10 -8.56
N LEU A 32 4.88 17.89 -7.75
CA LEU A 32 4.39 17.48 -6.44
C LEU A 32 3.42 16.29 -6.54
N ILE A 33 2.58 16.23 -7.58
CA ILE A 33 1.62 15.13 -7.77
C ILE A 33 2.37 13.83 -8.02
N GLY A 34 3.40 13.82 -8.85
CA GLY A 34 4.26 12.66 -9.09
C GLY A 34 4.93 12.16 -7.81
N ILE A 35 5.39 13.08 -6.96
CA ILE A 35 5.98 12.73 -5.66
C ILE A 35 4.92 12.12 -4.74
N LEU A 36 3.71 12.69 -4.65
CA LEU A 36 2.62 12.15 -3.83
C LEU A 36 2.22 10.73 -4.28
N LEU A 37 2.14 10.48 -5.58
CA LEU A 37 1.82 9.16 -6.13
C LEU A 37 2.94 8.14 -5.87
N ALA A 38 4.19 8.54 -6.00
CA ALA A 38 5.34 7.68 -5.68
C ALA A 38 5.36 7.32 -4.18
N LEU A 39 5.10 8.30 -3.30
CA LEU A 39 4.96 8.06 -1.86
C LEU A 39 3.75 7.20 -1.54
N ALA A 40 2.62 7.38 -2.22
CA ALA A 40 1.44 6.54 -2.03
C ALA A 40 1.76 5.06 -2.28
N ILE A 41 2.51 4.75 -3.34
CA ILE A 41 2.99 3.38 -3.59
C ILE A 41 3.94 2.91 -2.51
N LEU A 42 4.89 3.74 -2.09
CA LEU A 42 5.83 3.41 -1.02
C LEU A 42 5.08 2.99 0.25
N PHE A 43 4.03 3.71 0.64
CA PHE A 43 3.22 3.37 1.81
C PHE A 43 2.18 2.27 1.56
N TRP A 44 1.76 2.04 0.32
CA TRP A 44 0.91 0.89 -0.01
C TRP A 44 1.67 -0.45 0.05
N ILE A 45 2.95 -0.48 -0.32
CA ILE A 45 3.76 -1.71 -0.33
C ILE A 45 3.78 -2.44 1.01
N PRO A 46 3.97 -1.80 2.18
CA PRO A 46 3.83 -2.46 3.47
C PRO A 46 2.48 -3.16 3.64
N THR A 47 1.37 -2.52 3.25
CA THR A 47 0.04 -3.14 3.33
C THR A 47 -0.02 -4.41 2.50
N HIS A 48 0.49 -4.39 1.28
CA HIS A 48 0.47 -5.53 0.37
C HIS A 48 1.43 -6.64 0.80
N ILE A 49 2.70 -6.31 1.05
CA ILE A 49 3.74 -7.31 1.32
C ILE A 49 3.68 -7.87 2.74
N LEU A 50 3.34 -7.06 3.75
CA LEU A 50 3.28 -7.54 5.12
C LEU A 50 2.07 -8.43 5.36
N THR A 51 0.93 -8.14 4.73
CA THR A 51 -0.24 -9.04 4.78
C THR A 51 0.05 -10.37 4.10
N PHE A 52 0.79 -10.36 2.98
CA PHE A 52 1.27 -11.57 2.33
C PHE A 52 2.26 -12.35 3.21
N SER A 53 3.24 -11.68 3.82
CA SER A 53 4.23 -12.33 4.67
C SER A 53 3.63 -12.92 5.95
N MET A 54 2.58 -12.30 6.53
CA MET A 54 1.80 -12.90 7.62
C MET A 54 1.07 -14.17 7.19
N ARG A 55 0.54 -14.21 5.96
CA ARG A 55 -0.15 -15.38 5.41
C ARG A 55 0.77 -16.58 5.23
N TYR A 56 1.99 -16.34 4.74
CA TYR A 56 2.96 -17.37 4.38
C TYR A 56 4.15 -17.40 5.36
N GLN A 57 3.95 -16.98 6.61
CA GLN A 57 5.01 -16.88 7.61
C GLN A 57 5.77 -18.19 7.79
N GLN A 58 5.06 -19.33 7.87
CA GLN A 58 5.68 -20.65 8.03
C GLN A 58 6.64 -21.01 6.89
N ASP A 59 6.30 -20.62 5.66
CA ASP A 59 7.15 -20.92 4.49
C ASP A 59 8.41 -20.03 4.49
N TYR A 60 8.28 -18.77 4.91
CA TYR A 60 9.42 -17.87 5.10
C TYR A 60 10.35 -18.35 6.23
N ASP A 61 9.79 -18.81 7.34
CA ASP A 61 10.55 -19.33 8.49
C ASP A 61 11.30 -20.62 8.11
N LYS A 62 10.67 -21.55 7.38
CA LYS A 62 11.34 -22.75 6.83
C LYS A 62 12.49 -22.39 5.89
N ALA A 63 12.33 -21.35 5.08
CA ALA A 63 13.36 -20.86 4.17
C ALA A 63 14.43 -19.98 4.86
N ARG A 64 14.33 -19.76 6.19
CA ARG A 64 15.20 -18.87 6.97
C ARG A 64 15.28 -17.46 6.41
N ILE A 65 14.15 -16.93 5.91
CA ILE A 65 14.06 -15.56 5.40
C ILE A 65 13.41 -14.69 6.48
N PRO A 66 14.13 -13.70 7.03
CA PRO A 66 13.58 -12.82 8.05
C PRO A 66 12.46 -11.96 7.46
N THR A 67 11.28 -11.99 8.10
CA THR A 67 10.13 -11.16 7.76
C THR A 67 9.80 -10.23 8.92
N PHE A 68 9.01 -9.19 8.67
CA PHE A 68 8.52 -8.31 9.75
C PHE A 68 7.73 -9.09 10.82
N PRO A 69 6.77 -9.97 10.45
CA PRO A 69 6.05 -10.78 11.44
C PRO A 69 6.95 -11.68 12.26
N SER A 70 7.99 -12.30 11.67
CA SER A 70 8.90 -13.18 12.40
C SER A 70 9.87 -12.41 13.30
N THR A 71 10.21 -11.15 12.94
CA THR A 71 11.19 -10.34 13.69
C THR A 71 10.53 -9.50 14.79
N TYR A 72 9.41 -8.83 14.49
CA TYR A 72 8.74 -7.87 15.39
C TYR A 72 7.38 -8.34 15.90
N GLY A 73 6.92 -9.52 15.45
CA GLY A 73 5.63 -10.10 15.80
C GLY A 73 4.46 -9.53 14.99
N GLU A 74 3.38 -10.29 14.96
CA GLU A 74 2.19 -9.94 14.18
C GLU A 74 1.47 -8.66 14.66
N LYS A 75 1.46 -8.37 15.97
CA LYS A 75 0.81 -7.15 16.51
C LYS A 75 1.42 -5.88 15.93
N VAL A 76 2.75 -5.80 15.94
CA VAL A 76 3.48 -4.65 15.39
C VAL A 76 3.26 -4.56 13.88
N THR A 77 3.33 -5.69 13.19
CA THR A 77 3.11 -5.77 11.74
C THR A 77 1.73 -5.23 11.36
N ARG A 78 0.66 -5.63 12.09
CA ARG A 78 -0.70 -5.13 11.84
C ARG A 78 -0.84 -3.62 12.06
N ARG A 79 -0.17 -3.06 13.07
CA ARG A 79 -0.15 -1.60 13.30
C ARG A 79 0.52 -0.87 12.13
N ILE A 80 1.63 -1.39 11.63
CA ILE A 80 2.34 -0.83 10.47
C ILE A 80 1.43 -0.89 9.23
N VAL A 81 0.75 -2.00 8.99
CA VAL A 81 -0.21 -2.16 7.89
C VAL A 81 -1.31 -1.12 7.96
N ALA A 82 -1.92 -0.91 9.14
CA ALA A 82 -3.00 0.07 9.31
C ALA A 82 -2.52 1.51 9.09
N LEU A 83 -1.38 1.89 9.67
CA LEU A 83 -0.80 3.22 9.48
C LEU A 83 -0.40 3.45 8.02
N ALA A 84 0.24 2.48 7.39
CA ALA A 84 0.65 2.56 6.00
C ALA A 84 -0.56 2.69 5.06
N SER A 85 -1.65 1.94 5.33
CA SER A 85 -2.90 2.06 4.57
C SER A 85 -3.53 3.46 4.70
N LEU A 86 -3.52 4.03 5.91
CA LEU A 86 -4.04 5.38 6.16
C LEU A 86 -3.24 6.44 5.38
N VAL A 87 -1.91 6.38 5.46
CA VAL A 87 -1.04 7.32 4.75
C VAL A 87 -1.19 7.17 3.24
N ALA A 88 -1.21 5.93 2.71
CA ALA A 88 -1.39 5.68 1.28
C ALA A 88 -2.73 6.22 0.78
N ALA A 89 -3.83 5.98 1.50
CA ALA A 89 -5.16 6.48 1.15
C ALA A 89 -5.20 8.02 1.17
N GLY A 90 -4.60 8.65 2.16
CA GLY A 90 -4.49 10.12 2.26
C GLY A 90 -3.70 10.72 1.09
N LEU A 91 -2.55 10.13 0.74
CA LEU A 91 -1.71 10.59 -0.38
C LEU A 91 -2.44 10.46 -1.74
N ILE A 92 -3.13 9.33 -1.98
CA ILE A 92 -3.91 9.12 -3.19
C ILE A 92 -5.08 10.12 -3.26
N GLY A 93 -5.80 10.31 -2.15
CA GLY A 93 -6.90 11.27 -2.08
C GLY A 93 -6.43 12.71 -2.37
N THR A 94 -5.32 13.13 -1.76
CA THR A 94 -4.70 14.45 -2.01
C THR A 94 -4.29 14.60 -3.47
N ALA A 95 -3.61 13.60 -4.03
CA ALA A 95 -3.21 13.61 -5.44
C ALA A 95 -4.43 13.70 -6.37
N ALA A 96 -5.52 12.98 -6.07
CA ALA A 96 -6.75 12.99 -6.86
C ALA A 96 -7.40 14.37 -6.88
N VAL A 97 -7.46 15.06 -5.73
CA VAL A 97 -7.97 16.44 -5.64
C VAL A 97 -7.08 17.39 -6.43
N MET A 98 -5.75 17.27 -6.32
CA MET A 98 -4.81 18.14 -7.04
C MET A 98 -4.83 17.93 -8.55
N VAL A 99 -5.06 16.70 -9.02
CA VAL A 99 -5.24 16.38 -10.45
C VAL A 99 -6.55 16.97 -10.99
N GLY A 100 -7.54 17.24 -10.12
CA GLY A 100 -8.86 17.70 -10.54
C GLY A 100 -9.75 16.57 -11.07
N VAL A 101 -9.61 15.37 -10.50
CA VAL A 101 -10.42 14.20 -10.89
C VAL A 101 -11.91 14.51 -10.75
N LYS A 102 -12.74 14.03 -11.69
CA LYS A 102 -14.20 14.24 -11.70
C LYS A 102 -14.85 13.77 -10.39
N GLN A 103 -15.88 14.49 -9.95
CA GLN A 103 -16.55 14.22 -8.67
C GLN A 103 -17.01 12.77 -8.50
N GLY A 104 -17.51 12.13 -9.56
CA GLY A 104 -17.92 10.72 -9.52
C GLY A 104 -16.75 9.78 -9.23
N ALA A 105 -15.58 10.01 -9.85
CA ALA A 105 -14.39 9.21 -9.60
C ALA A 105 -13.82 9.46 -8.19
N LEU A 106 -13.90 10.69 -7.66
CA LEU A 106 -13.53 10.99 -6.27
C LEU A 106 -14.42 10.26 -5.27
N GLN A 107 -15.72 10.15 -5.52
CA GLN A 107 -16.63 9.37 -4.68
C GLN A 107 -16.28 7.89 -4.68
N VAL A 108 -16.04 7.31 -5.85
CA VAL A 108 -15.59 5.90 -5.98
C VAL A 108 -14.28 5.69 -5.23
N LEU A 109 -13.31 6.58 -5.42
CA LEU A 109 -12.02 6.53 -4.72
C LEU A 109 -12.19 6.61 -3.20
N GLY A 110 -13.09 7.48 -2.72
CA GLY A 110 -13.45 7.60 -1.29
C GLY A 110 -14.03 6.31 -0.73
N ILE A 111 -14.94 5.66 -1.44
CA ILE A 111 -15.54 4.37 -1.05
C ILE A 111 -14.46 3.29 -0.99
N LEU A 112 -13.60 3.20 -2.00
CA LEU A 112 -12.51 2.23 -2.04
C LEU A 112 -11.50 2.46 -0.91
N SER A 113 -11.14 3.71 -0.65
CA SER A 113 -10.25 4.08 0.47
C SER A 113 -10.88 3.76 1.81
N GLY A 114 -12.16 4.06 1.99
CA GLY A 114 -12.92 3.70 3.20
C GLY A 114 -12.93 2.19 3.44
N GLY A 115 -13.19 1.40 2.40
CA GLY A 115 -13.13 -0.07 2.49
C GLY A 115 -11.75 -0.59 2.90
N LEU A 116 -10.66 -0.03 2.33
CA LEU A 116 -9.29 -0.38 2.71
C LEU A 116 -9.03 -0.09 4.19
N LEU A 117 -9.41 1.11 4.66
CA LEU A 117 -9.19 1.53 6.05
C LEU A 117 -10.03 0.72 7.04
N VAL A 118 -11.29 0.44 6.73
CA VAL A 118 -12.14 -0.41 7.56
C VAL A 118 -11.54 -1.81 7.72
N MET A 119 -11.08 -2.43 6.63
CA MET A 119 -10.45 -3.74 6.70
C MET A 119 -9.13 -3.71 7.48
N ALA A 120 -8.31 -2.66 7.31
CA ALA A 120 -7.07 -2.49 8.04
C ALA A 120 -7.31 -2.30 9.54
N VAL A 121 -8.32 -1.53 9.93
CA VAL A 121 -8.73 -1.32 11.33
C VAL A 121 -9.32 -2.61 11.94
N LEU A 122 -10.20 -3.30 11.21
CA LEU A 122 -10.74 -4.59 11.67
C LEU A 122 -9.63 -5.62 11.95
N MET A 123 -8.56 -5.60 11.15
CA MET A 123 -7.40 -6.45 11.33
C MET A 123 -6.65 -6.18 12.64
N LEU A 124 -6.71 -4.95 13.19
CA LEU A 124 -6.14 -4.62 14.50
C LEU A 124 -6.90 -5.26 15.65
N PHE A 125 -8.23 -5.24 15.60
CA PHE A 125 -9.10 -5.67 16.71
C PHE A 125 -9.52 -7.13 16.62
N LYS A 126 -9.71 -7.65 15.41
CA LYS A 126 -10.16 -9.04 15.17
C LYS A 126 -9.21 -9.73 14.18
N PRO A 127 -7.98 -10.09 14.60
CA PRO A 127 -7.01 -10.72 13.72
C PRO A 127 -7.53 -12.09 13.25
N ASN A 128 -7.67 -12.24 11.93
CA ASN A 128 -8.12 -13.47 11.29
C ASN A 128 -7.33 -13.69 9.99
N SER A 129 -6.85 -14.90 9.77
CA SER A 129 -6.11 -15.28 8.57
C SER A 129 -6.90 -15.06 7.26
N ARG A 130 -8.23 -15.25 7.30
CA ARG A 130 -9.11 -14.98 6.16
C ARG A 130 -9.19 -13.46 5.88
N LEU A 131 -9.40 -12.65 6.93
CA LEU A 131 -9.45 -11.20 6.82
C LEU A 131 -8.12 -10.63 6.29
N ASN A 132 -6.99 -11.16 6.79
CA ASN A 132 -5.66 -10.78 6.31
C ASN A 132 -5.51 -11.02 4.79
N PHE A 133 -5.97 -12.16 4.28
CA PHE A 133 -5.90 -12.46 2.86
C PHE A 133 -6.87 -11.63 2.02
N HIS A 134 -8.05 -11.31 2.56
CA HIS A 134 -8.97 -10.36 1.90
C HIS A 134 -8.38 -8.96 1.83
N LEU A 135 -7.73 -8.48 2.90
CA LEU A 135 -7.04 -7.20 2.89
C LEU A 135 -5.92 -7.15 1.84
N PHE A 136 -5.12 -8.23 1.72
CA PHE A 136 -4.12 -8.37 0.68
C PHE A 136 -4.70 -8.20 -0.73
N LYS A 137 -5.78 -8.93 -1.05
CA LYS A 137 -6.46 -8.84 -2.35
C LYS A 137 -7.06 -7.47 -2.58
N TYR A 138 -7.75 -6.94 -1.57
CA TYR A 138 -8.39 -5.63 -1.64
C TYR A 138 -7.36 -4.51 -1.88
N ALA A 139 -6.24 -4.53 -1.17
CA ALA A 139 -5.17 -3.56 -1.37
C ALA A 139 -4.62 -3.58 -2.80
N SER A 140 -4.54 -4.76 -3.43
CA SER A 140 -4.11 -4.89 -4.83
C SER A 140 -5.11 -4.26 -5.80
N VAL A 141 -6.40 -4.58 -5.63
CA VAL A 141 -7.50 -4.02 -6.45
C VAL A 141 -7.61 -2.52 -6.22
N TYR A 142 -7.51 -2.07 -4.96
CA TYR A 142 -7.52 -0.67 -4.59
C TYR A 142 -6.46 0.14 -5.33
N MET A 143 -5.21 -0.32 -5.33
CA MET A 143 -4.12 0.41 -5.99
C MET A 143 -4.34 0.48 -7.51
N LEU A 144 -4.70 -0.64 -8.14
CA LEU A 144 -4.99 -0.67 -9.57
C LEU A 144 -6.15 0.27 -9.94
N ALA A 145 -7.26 0.18 -9.22
CA ALA A 145 -8.44 1.02 -9.46
C ALA A 145 -8.11 2.51 -9.22
N SER A 146 -7.35 2.83 -8.17
CA SER A 146 -6.94 4.21 -7.88
C SER A 146 -6.10 4.79 -9.02
N MET A 147 -5.14 4.03 -9.56
CA MET A 147 -4.31 4.49 -10.68
C MET A 147 -5.13 4.70 -11.96
N VAL A 148 -6.09 3.81 -12.25
CA VAL A 148 -7.01 3.96 -13.38
C VAL A 148 -7.88 5.22 -13.20
N LEU A 149 -8.48 5.43 -12.01
CA LEU A 149 -9.33 6.60 -11.74
C LEU A 149 -8.56 7.93 -11.80
N LEU A 150 -7.26 7.92 -11.53
CA LEU A 150 -6.39 9.10 -11.63
C LEU A 150 -5.94 9.39 -13.06
N ALA A 151 -6.02 8.41 -13.97
CA ALA A 151 -5.61 8.55 -15.36
C ALA A 151 -6.72 9.10 -16.29
N PHE A 152 -8.00 9.08 -15.86
CA PHE A 152 -9.19 9.49 -16.61
C PHE A 152 -10.00 10.55 -15.89
#